data_a0b2552eb2898c45a1fc1c136d2c991d
#
_entry.id   a0b2552eb2898c45a1fc1c136d2c991d
#
_cell.length_a   1.000
_cell.length_b   1.000
_cell.length_c   1.000
_cell.angle_alpha   90.00
_cell.angle_beta   90.00
_cell.angle_gamma   90.00
#
_symmetry.space_group_name_H-M   'P 1'
#
loop_
_entity.id
_entity.type
_entity.pdbx_description
1 polymer ?
#
loop_
_entity_poly.entity_id
_entity_poly.type
_entity_poly.pdbx_seq_one_letter_code
_entity_poly.pdbx_strand_id
1 'polypeptide(L)'
;MNPDLIRTVQMGPWQHKVDDGLDARKTAYETMYTLIDTCLSKLELQAFLDRVVAGLIDTSDEIKVICHMMLFRLSQLAPVAVTQKLDDATPHLDKTMKGATMTKDTVKQDLERAAELQRSAVRAVVALSKVGGGVSPKFDALVDELKRNPTWSADFKESTV
;
A
#
# COMPACT_ATOMS: atom_id res chain seq x y z
N MET A 1 -7.59 5.73 11.54
CA MET A 1 -7.21 7.10 12.00
C MET A 1 -8.16 7.51 13.11
N ASN A 2 -7.66 7.96 14.27
CA ASN A 2 -8.51 8.41 15.36
C ASN A 2 -8.85 9.92 15.16
N PRO A 3 -10.12 10.30 15.01
CA PRO A 3 -10.50 11.70 14.78
C PRO A 3 -10.13 12.61 15.95
N ASP A 4 -10.03 12.08 17.17
CA ASP A 4 -9.68 12.86 18.37
C ASP A 4 -8.22 13.37 18.35
N LEU A 5 -7.38 12.77 17.48
CA LEU A 5 -5.98 13.18 17.31
C LEU A 5 -5.79 14.13 16.12
N ILE A 6 -6.87 14.52 15.44
CA ILE A 6 -6.82 15.50 14.35
C ILE A 6 -7.15 16.88 14.90
N ARG A 7 -6.17 17.77 14.89
CA ARG A 7 -6.38 19.17 15.28
C ARG A 7 -6.23 20.12 14.10
N THR A 8 -6.95 21.21 14.12
CA THR A 8 -6.82 22.28 13.14
C THR A 8 -5.94 23.38 13.71
N VAL A 9 -4.87 23.72 12.99
CA VAL A 9 -3.94 24.80 13.36
C VAL A 9 -4.10 25.93 12.38
N GLN A 10 -4.29 27.16 12.92
CA GLN A 10 -4.33 28.38 12.12
C GLN A 10 -2.90 28.87 11.83
N MET A 11 -2.54 29.01 10.54
CA MET A 11 -1.26 29.55 10.13
C MET A 11 -1.50 30.74 9.18
N GLY A 12 -1.59 31.93 9.76
CA GLY A 12 -1.99 33.13 9.02
C GLY A 12 -3.42 33.00 8.47
N PRO A 13 -3.64 33.25 7.16
CA PRO A 13 -4.96 33.10 6.55
C PRO A 13 -5.37 31.66 6.28
N TRP A 14 -4.47 30.68 6.49
CA TRP A 14 -4.66 29.28 6.15
C TRP A 14 -4.90 28.40 7.37
N GLN A 15 -5.78 27.41 7.21
CA GLN A 15 -6.01 26.36 8.21
C GLN A 15 -5.35 25.05 7.76
N HIS A 16 -4.56 24.46 8.64
CA HIS A 16 -3.93 23.16 8.42
C HIS A 16 -4.47 22.14 9.40
N LYS A 17 -4.77 20.94 8.90
CA LYS A 17 -5.09 19.78 9.73
C LYS A 17 -3.78 19.07 10.10
N VAL A 18 -3.54 18.90 11.39
CA VAL A 18 -2.39 18.18 11.93
C VAL A 18 -2.90 16.87 12.55
N ASP A 19 -2.28 15.79 12.19
CA ASP A 19 -2.56 14.45 12.71
C ASP A 19 -1.51 14.10 13.76
N ASP A 20 -1.82 14.37 15.03
CA ASP A 20 -0.91 14.10 16.14
C ASP A 20 -0.71 12.57 16.40
N GLY A 21 -1.55 11.71 15.80
CA GLY A 21 -1.41 10.26 15.87
C GLY A 21 -0.53 9.65 14.78
N LEU A 22 -0.05 10.44 13.81
CA LEU A 22 0.67 9.92 12.65
C LEU A 22 1.95 9.19 13.02
N ASP A 23 2.79 9.78 13.88
CA ASP A 23 4.08 9.20 14.26
C ASP A 23 3.89 7.86 15.00
N ALA A 24 2.89 7.78 15.88
CA ALA A 24 2.57 6.55 16.59
C ALA A 24 2.10 5.44 15.63
N ARG A 25 1.24 5.78 14.64
CA ARG A 25 0.80 4.82 13.62
C ARG A 25 1.97 4.36 12.75
N LYS A 26 2.81 5.30 12.32
CA LYS A 26 3.97 5.01 11.50
C LYS A 26 4.92 4.04 12.19
N THR A 27 5.29 4.32 13.44
CA THR A 27 6.12 3.43 14.27
C THR A 27 5.47 2.04 14.46
N ALA A 28 4.13 1.98 14.63
CA ALA A 28 3.42 0.72 14.73
C ALA A 28 3.55 -0.13 13.45
N TYR A 29 3.37 0.47 12.26
CA TYR A 29 3.52 -0.23 10.99
C TYR A 29 4.97 -0.63 10.70
N GLU A 30 5.96 0.19 11.04
CA GLU A 30 7.38 -0.15 10.96
C GLU A 30 7.73 -1.34 11.87
N THR A 31 7.17 -1.36 13.08
CA THR A 31 7.29 -2.51 13.99
C THR A 31 6.66 -3.76 13.39
N MET A 32 5.45 -3.67 12.83
CA MET A 32 4.80 -4.77 12.15
C MET A 32 5.67 -5.34 11.02
N TYR A 33 6.30 -4.46 10.22
CA TYR A 33 7.21 -4.89 9.16
C TYR A 33 8.39 -5.71 9.72
N THR A 34 9.01 -5.24 10.81
CA THR A 34 10.11 -5.94 11.50
C THR A 34 9.66 -7.30 12.04
N LEU A 35 8.44 -7.42 12.54
CA LEU A 35 7.89 -8.68 13.07
C LEU A 35 7.75 -9.77 12.01
N ILE A 36 7.54 -9.41 10.74
CA ILE A 36 7.49 -10.39 9.63
C ILE A 36 8.80 -11.17 9.53
N ASP A 37 9.93 -10.49 9.65
CA ASP A 37 11.25 -11.12 9.51
C ASP A 37 11.76 -11.77 10.80
N THR A 38 11.27 -11.34 11.97
CA THR A 38 11.81 -11.78 13.26
C THR A 38 10.96 -12.83 13.97
N CYS A 39 9.64 -12.80 13.83
CA CYS A 39 8.77 -13.68 14.60
C CYS A 39 7.46 -14.07 13.88
N LEU A 40 7.49 -14.22 12.56
CA LEU A 40 6.31 -14.55 11.74
C LEU A 40 5.49 -15.73 12.30
N SER A 41 6.16 -16.77 12.80
CA SER A 41 5.50 -17.96 13.37
C SER A 41 4.72 -17.71 14.66
N LYS A 42 4.88 -16.54 15.28
CA LYS A 42 4.18 -16.13 16.50
C LYS A 42 3.01 -15.18 16.21
N LEU A 43 2.88 -14.72 14.95
CA LEU A 43 1.83 -13.78 14.56
C LEU A 43 0.52 -14.52 14.26
N GLU A 44 -0.58 -13.94 14.70
CA GLU A 44 -1.90 -14.28 14.20
C GLU A 44 -2.08 -13.60 12.85
N LEU A 45 -1.84 -14.36 11.75
CA LEU A 45 -1.70 -13.81 10.40
C LEU A 45 -2.96 -13.14 9.86
N GLN A 46 -4.16 -13.60 10.25
CA GLN A 46 -5.39 -12.99 9.76
C GLN A 46 -5.58 -11.59 10.34
N ALA A 47 -5.45 -11.44 11.66
CA ALA A 47 -5.51 -10.13 12.30
C ALA A 47 -4.38 -9.21 11.84
N PHE A 48 -3.20 -9.76 11.61
CA PHE A 48 -2.06 -9.01 11.06
C PHE A 48 -2.38 -8.46 9.67
N LEU A 49 -2.88 -9.30 8.77
CA LEU A 49 -3.25 -8.91 7.40
C LEU A 49 -4.42 -7.93 7.38
N ASP A 50 -5.39 -8.05 8.28
CA ASP A 50 -6.46 -7.06 8.42
C ASP A 50 -5.89 -5.66 8.73
N ARG A 51 -4.84 -5.58 9.54
CA ARG A 51 -4.16 -4.31 9.82
C ARG A 51 -3.37 -3.81 8.60
N VAL A 52 -2.72 -4.69 7.87
CA VAL A 52 -2.02 -4.32 6.62
C VAL A 52 -3.01 -3.75 5.61
N VAL A 53 -4.15 -4.40 5.39
CA VAL A 53 -5.20 -3.91 4.49
C VAL A 53 -5.75 -2.57 4.95
N ALA A 54 -5.99 -2.40 6.26
CA ALA A 54 -6.41 -1.10 6.82
C ALA A 54 -5.37 0.01 6.59
N GLY A 55 -4.08 -0.30 6.58
CA GLY A 55 -3.02 0.66 6.28
C GLY A 55 -2.96 1.10 4.82
N LEU A 56 -3.48 0.30 3.88
CA LEU A 56 -3.55 0.67 2.46
C LEU A 56 -4.44 1.89 2.19
N ILE A 57 -5.35 2.22 3.11
CA ILE A 57 -6.25 3.37 3.03
C ILE A 57 -5.87 4.51 3.98
N ASP A 58 -4.71 4.43 4.63
CA ASP A 58 -4.24 5.51 5.51
C ASP A 58 -4.04 6.81 4.72
N THR A 59 -4.18 7.94 5.41
CA THR A 59 -3.92 9.26 4.80
C THR A 59 -2.43 9.50 4.53
N SER A 60 -1.54 8.79 5.23
CA SER A 60 -0.10 8.86 5.04
C SER A 60 0.37 7.91 3.93
N ASP A 61 1.02 8.48 2.92
CA ASP A 61 1.62 7.69 1.84
C ASP A 61 2.77 6.82 2.33
N GLU A 62 3.50 7.24 3.37
CA GLU A 62 4.57 6.45 3.98
C GLU A 62 4.00 5.15 4.60
N ILE A 63 2.86 5.21 5.29
CA ILE A 63 2.19 4.02 5.84
C ILE A 63 1.73 3.10 4.70
N LYS A 64 1.15 3.65 3.63
CA LYS A 64 0.77 2.84 2.46
C LYS A 64 1.97 2.12 1.86
N VAL A 65 3.10 2.80 1.69
CA VAL A 65 4.34 2.19 1.17
C VAL A 65 4.79 1.04 2.08
N ILE A 66 4.80 1.22 3.40
CA ILE A 66 5.15 0.15 4.34
C ILE A 66 4.19 -1.06 4.18
N CYS A 67 2.89 -0.81 4.00
CA CYS A 67 1.91 -1.87 3.76
C CYS A 67 2.14 -2.61 2.43
N HIS A 68 2.50 -1.89 1.35
CA HIS A 68 2.91 -2.52 0.09
C HIS A 68 4.14 -3.42 0.26
N MET A 69 5.15 -2.96 1.02
CA MET A 69 6.33 -3.76 1.34
C MET A 69 5.98 -4.99 2.17
N MET A 70 5.05 -4.88 3.14
CA MET A 70 4.57 -6.03 3.91
C MET A 70 3.84 -7.04 3.03
N LEU A 71 2.95 -6.62 2.12
CA LEU A 71 2.29 -7.51 1.17
C LEU A 71 3.29 -8.22 0.26
N PHE A 72 4.28 -7.48 -0.26
CA PHE A 72 5.38 -8.07 -1.02
C PHE A 72 6.13 -9.15 -0.22
N ARG A 73 6.50 -8.86 1.01
CA ARG A 73 7.24 -9.80 1.86
C ARG A 73 6.40 -11.01 2.25
N LEU A 74 5.15 -10.79 2.63
CA LEU A 74 4.21 -11.86 3.00
C LEU A 74 3.83 -12.75 1.82
N SER A 75 3.81 -12.24 0.59
CA SER A 75 3.61 -13.08 -0.60
C SER A 75 4.67 -14.18 -0.74
N GLN A 76 5.87 -13.94 -0.22
CA GLN A 76 6.98 -14.90 -0.22
C GLN A 76 6.95 -15.85 0.98
N LEU A 77 6.58 -15.34 2.16
CA LEU A 77 6.70 -16.05 3.43
C LEU A 77 5.41 -16.74 3.88
N ALA A 78 4.25 -16.20 3.52
CA ALA A 78 2.93 -16.69 3.90
C ALA A 78 1.91 -16.57 2.74
N PRO A 79 2.18 -17.15 1.55
CA PRO A 79 1.37 -16.93 0.36
C PRO A 79 -0.10 -17.30 0.56
N VAL A 80 -0.39 -18.40 1.23
CA VAL A 80 -1.78 -18.85 1.48
C VAL A 80 -2.57 -17.85 2.30
N ALA A 81 -1.97 -17.25 3.33
CA ALA A 81 -2.65 -16.25 4.15
C ALA A 81 -2.95 -14.97 3.35
N VAL A 82 -2.00 -14.52 2.52
CA VAL A 82 -2.15 -13.31 1.70
C VAL A 82 -3.21 -13.49 0.63
N THR A 83 -3.29 -14.67 -0.01
CA THR A 83 -4.30 -14.92 -1.05
C THR A 83 -5.72 -14.83 -0.54
N GLN A 84 -5.96 -15.11 0.74
CA GLN A 84 -7.27 -14.96 1.38
C GLN A 84 -7.72 -13.49 1.53
N LYS A 85 -6.79 -12.53 1.41
CA LYS A 85 -7.05 -11.08 1.56
C LYS A 85 -6.97 -10.30 0.25
N LEU A 86 -6.83 -10.98 -0.89
CA LEU A 86 -6.73 -10.32 -2.20
C LEU A 86 -7.97 -9.49 -2.54
N ASP A 87 -9.17 -10.00 -2.27
CA ASP A 87 -10.41 -9.27 -2.56
C ASP A 87 -10.53 -7.97 -1.76
N ASP A 88 -10.03 -7.98 -0.52
CA ASP A 88 -10.04 -6.81 0.37
C ASP A 88 -8.97 -5.80 -0.04
N ALA A 89 -7.77 -6.26 -0.41
CA ALA A 89 -6.65 -5.42 -0.77
C ALA A 89 -6.77 -4.79 -2.18
N THR A 90 -7.37 -5.52 -3.13
CA THR A 90 -7.43 -5.15 -4.55
C THR A 90 -7.95 -3.73 -4.80
N PRO A 91 -9.13 -3.30 -4.27
CA PRO A 91 -9.64 -1.96 -4.55
C PRO A 91 -8.74 -0.85 -4.04
N HIS A 92 -7.98 -1.09 -2.99
CA HIS A 92 -7.05 -0.11 -2.40
C HIS A 92 -5.77 0.00 -3.21
N LEU A 93 -5.24 -1.13 -3.68
CA LEU A 93 -4.10 -1.19 -4.59
C LEU A 93 -4.42 -0.53 -5.92
N ASP A 94 -5.58 -0.85 -6.51
CA ASP A 94 -6.07 -0.24 -7.75
C ASP A 94 -6.18 1.28 -7.64
N LYS A 95 -6.81 1.77 -6.57
CA LYS A 95 -6.93 3.20 -6.29
C LYS A 95 -5.56 3.89 -6.18
N THR A 96 -4.61 3.25 -5.52
CA THR A 96 -3.25 3.80 -5.35
C THR A 96 -2.50 3.82 -6.67
N MET A 97 -2.63 2.76 -7.48
CA MET A 97 -1.99 2.68 -8.81
C MET A 97 -2.54 3.71 -9.77
N LYS A 98 -3.85 3.92 -9.79
CA LYS A 98 -4.49 4.95 -10.65
C LYS A 98 -4.16 6.36 -10.20
N GLY A 99 -3.78 6.54 -8.94
CA GLY A 99 -3.31 7.81 -8.37
C GLY A 99 -4.35 8.91 -8.34
N ALA A 100 -4.00 10.03 -7.72
CA ALA A 100 -4.74 11.28 -7.87
C ALA A 100 -4.37 11.93 -9.22
N THR A 101 -5.35 12.47 -9.93
CA THR A 101 -5.11 13.26 -11.14
C THR A 101 -4.22 14.44 -10.80
N MET A 102 -2.99 14.44 -11.29
CA MET A 102 -2.04 15.51 -11.03
C MET A 102 -2.36 16.71 -11.90
N THR A 103 -2.36 17.90 -11.32
CA THR A 103 -2.54 19.16 -12.02
C THR A 103 -1.18 19.72 -12.46
N LYS A 104 -1.19 20.64 -13.43
CA LYS A 104 0.04 21.29 -13.94
C LYS A 104 0.82 22.05 -12.86
N ASP A 105 0.16 22.40 -11.76
CA ASP A 105 0.73 23.19 -10.66
C ASP A 105 1.28 22.29 -9.51
N THR A 106 1.29 20.97 -9.70
CA THR A 106 1.81 20.04 -8.68
C THR A 106 3.33 20.19 -8.56
N VAL A 107 3.82 20.41 -7.36
CA VAL A 107 5.26 20.57 -7.07
C VAL A 107 6.02 19.30 -7.41
N LYS A 108 7.23 19.42 -7.98
CA LYS A 108 8.07 18.29 -8.42
C LYS A 108 8.24 17.22 -7.32
N GLN A 109 8.41 17.63 -6.07
CA GLN A 109 8.57 16.74 -4.93
C GLN A 109 7.31 15.87 -4.70
N ASP A 110 6.12 16.42 -4.88
CA ASP A 110 4.87 15.69 -4.74
C ASP A 110 4.66 14.71 -5.89
N LEU A 111 5.14 15.06 -7.10
CA LEU A 111 5.18 14.15 -8.25
C LEU A 111 6.08 12.94 -7.98
N GLU A 112 7.26 13.15 -7.42
CA GLU A 112 8.22 12.08 -7.09
C GLU A 112 7.67 11.15 -6.01
N ARG A 113 7.04 11.70 -4.96
CA ARG A 113 6.36 10.92 -3.91
C ARG A 113 5.22 10.07 -4.44
N ALA A 114 4.37 10.67 -5.28
CA ALA A 114 3.26 9.95 -5.89
C ALA A 114 3.75 8.84 -6.83
N ALA A 115 4.79 9.08 -7.61
CA ALA A 115 5.40 8.07 -8.47
C ALA A 115 6.01 6.91 -7.64
N GLU A 116 6.64 7.21 -6.50
CA GLU A 116 7.17 6.17 -5.60
C GLU A 116 6.05 5.35 -4.97
N LEU A 117 4.99 5.99 -4.51
CA LEU A 117 3.81 5.31 -3.97
C LEU A 117 3.19 4.36 -5.02
N GLN A 118 3.02 4.83 -6.26
CA GLN A 118 2.49 4.02 -7.35
C GLN A 118 3.41 2.83 -7.66
N ARG A 119 4.72 3.05 -7.78
CA ARG A 119 5.68 1.96 -8.01
C ARG A 119 5.67 0.92 -6.90
N SER A 120 5.57 1.33 -5.65
CA SER A 120 5.47 0.40 -4.52
C SER A 120 4.21 -0.47 -4.59
N ALA A 121 3.07 0.11 -4.99
CA ALA A 121 1.82 -0.63 -5.19
C ALA A 121 1.95 -1.63 -6.36
N VAL A 122 2.54 -1.21 -7.49
CA VAL A 122 2.79 -2.11 -8.63
C VAL A 122 3.66 -3.30 -8.23
N ARG A 123 4.76 -3.07 -7.49
CA ARG A 123 5.62 -4.15 -6.99
C ARG A 123 4.86 -5.14 -6.10
N ALA A 124 3.98 -4.64 -5.23
CA ALA A 124 3.13 -5.49 -4.40
C ALA A 124 2.17 -6.32 -5.26
N VAL A 125 1.48 -5.72 -6.23
CA VAL A 125 0.57 -6.42 -7.15
C VAL A 125 1.30 -7.49 -7.96
N VAL A 126 2.50 -7.19 -8.47
CA VAL A 126 3.33 -8.17 -9.20
C VAL A 126 3.70 -9.36 -8.31
N ALA A 127 4.14 -9.12 -7.08
CA ALA A 127 4.47 -10.19 -6.15
C ALA A 127 3.26 -11.05 -5.80
N LEU A 128 2.11 -10.40 -5.55
CA LEU A 128 0.84 -11.07 -5.26
C LEU A 128 0.36 -11.90 -6.46
N SER A 129 0.56 -11.44 -7.70
CA SER A 129 0.15 -12.17 -8.90
C SER A 129 0.88 -13.50 -9.09
N LYS A 130 2.09 -13.62 -8.55
CA LYS A 130 2.88 -14.87 -8.61
C LYS A 130 2.29 -15.98 -7.72
N VAL A 131 1.55 -15.62 -6.67
CA VAL A 131 1.03 -16.55 -5.66
C VAL A 131 -0.49 -16.62 -5.66
N GLY A 132 -1.19 -15.61 -6.14
CA GLY A 132 -2.65 -15.46 -6.06
C GLY A 132 -3.37 -15.47 -7.40
N GLY A 133 -2.71 -15.78 -8.50
CA GLY A 133 -3.35 -15.86 -9.82
C GLY A 133 -4.45 -16.92 -9.85
N GLY A 134 -5.64 -16.54 -10.34
CA GLY A 134 -6.83 -17.41 -10.40
C GLY A 134 -7.60 -17.55 -9.09
N VAL A 135 -7.17 -16.93 -8.00
CA VAL A 135 -7.86 -16.99 -6.70
C VAL A 135 -8.97 -15.94 -6.58
N SER A 136 -8.72 -14.74 -7.11
CA SER A 136 -9.65 -13.61 -7.03
C SER A 136 -9.87 -13.02 -8.42
N PRO A 137 -11.09 -13.12 -8.99
CA PRO A 137 -11.40 -12.51 -10.29
C PRO A 137 -11.17 -10.99 -10.33
N LYS A 138 -11.39 -10.30 -9.21
CA LYS A 138 -11.14 -8.85 -9.12
C LYS A 138 -9.65 -8.54 -9.20
N PHE A 139 -8.84 -9.34 -8.52
CA PHE A 139 -7.39 -9.20 -8.55
C PHE A 139 -6.81 -9.55 -9.92
N ASP A 140 -7.30 -10.63 -10.53
CA ASP A 140 -6.87 -11.05 -11.88
C ASP A 140 -7.18 -9.96 -12.93
N ALA A 141 -8.36 -9.31 -12.83
CA ALA A 141 -8.70 -8.17 -13.67
C ALA A 141 -7.74 -6.98 -13.50
N LEU A 142 -7.34 -6.67 -12.26
CA LEU A 142 -6.35 -5.64 -11.97
C LEU A 142 -4.98 -5.99 -12.58
N VAL A 143 -4.54 -7.23 -12.45
CA VAL A 143 -3.27 -7.72 -13.03
C VAL A 143 -3.30 -7.62 -14.56
N ASP A 144 -4.42 -7.96 -15.20
CA ASP A 144 -4.57 -7.86 -16.65
C ASP A 144 -4.60 -6.41 -17.14
N GLU A 145 -5.20 -5.50 -16.37
CA GLU A 145 -5.14 -4.06 -16.64
C GLU A 145 -3.70 -3.54 -16.57
N LEU A 146 -2.97 -3.93 -15.52
CA LEU A 146 -1.57 -3.57 -15.31
C LEU A 146 -0.68 -4.03 -16.48
N LYS A 147 -0.85 -5.26 -16.96
CA LYS A 147 -0.09 -5.80 -18.10
C LYS A 147 -0.35 -5.06 -19.40
N ARG A 148 -1.57 -4.56 -19.60
CA ARG A 148 -1.97 -3.82 -20.81
C ARG A 148 -1.54 -2.35 -20.79
N ASN A 149 -1.32 -1.79 -19.61
CA ASN A 149 -0.95 -0.37 -19.47
C ASN A 149 0.55 -0.18 -19.77
N PRO A 150 0.92 0.62 -20.80
CA PRO A 150 2.32 0.82 -21.16
C PRO A 150 3.15 1.48 -20.06
N THR A 151 2.52 2.27 -19.18
CA THR A 151 3.21 2.92 -18.04
C THR A 151 3.69 1.90 -17.01
N TRP A 152 2.92 0.84 -16.77
CA TRP A 152 3.17 -0.16 -15.73
C TRP A 152 3.82 -1.44 -16.27
N SER A 153 3.68 -1.71 -17.57
CA SER A 153 4.16 -2.96 -18.18
C SER A 153 5.68 -3.12 -18.12
N ALA A 154 6.43 -2.02 -18.09
CA ALA A 154 7.88 -2.03 -17.92
C ALA A 154 8.25 -2.48 -16.50
N ASP A 155 7.64 -1.87 -15.47
CA ASP A 155 7.85 -2.21 -14.06
C ASP A 155 7.42 -3.66 -13.78
N PHE A 156 6.36 -4.14 -14.45
CA PHE A 156 5.91 -5.53 -14.34
C PHE A 156 6.98 -6.50 -14.87
N LYS A 157 7.61 -6.19 -16.01
CA LYS A 157 8.65 -7.04 -16.60
C LYS A 157 9.91 -7.08 -15.75
N GLU A 158 10.40 -5.93 -15.26
CA GLU A 158 11.56 -5.85 -14.38
C GLU A 158 11.38 -6.60 -13.06
N SER A 159 10.15 -6.59 -12.50
CA SER A 159 9.84 -7.29 -11.25
C SER A 159 9.58 -8.79 -11.43
N THR A 160 9.54 -9.30 -12.67
CA THR A 160 9.27 -10.71 -12.99
C THR A 160 10.57 -11.50 -13.18
N VAL A 161 11.71 -10.82 -13.33
CA VAL A 161 13.05 -11.41 -13.41
C VAL A 161 13.62 -11.54 -11.99
#